data_efa28c7e9f615796412f9d6c39c9f521
#
_entry.id   efa28c7e9f615796412f9d6c39c9f521
#
_cell.length_a   1.000
_cell.length_b   1.000
_cell.length_c   1.000
_cell.angle_alpha   90.00
_cell.angle_beta   90.00
_cell.angle_gamma   90.00
#
_symmetry.space_group_name_H-M   'P 1'
#
loop_
_entity.id
_entity.type
_entity.pdbx_description
1 polymer ?
#
loop_
_entity_poly.entity_id
_entity_poly.type
_entity_poly.pdbx_seq_one_letter_code
_entity_poly.pdbx_strand_id
1 'polypeptide(L)'
;MKNIIXSLLSIAMLIGLLCGCGAKGQVLTEEEKNTIVIWHDKEEAVAEALLAELKKSVPDVDVRLEHKSNLTEALKMVGNDPKAAPDLYFFAHDKIGVYAEMGILEPITELIPKEDLESAYVGITLDAATYKGEIYQLPVYFETLLFMYNRLYMADERVPGTTEELYAYMSEKTHGGHYGFVEQHSTAYYSAGWIHGFGGYIMNGEGDVGLDLPETIAAMEYHKKFVELMPGESEYATVNTLFQEGKAHATIGGPWLVSASRAAGMDLGISSMPVIDESXIPISPYMGVQGVQVLKYAAENKTDAVKKVLNALMQPEVGISLAKVSGCAPAVEACYENAEVISDDVVMAMRETAENTIPMPNCPEMDIMWTVAADMLVNINMXGQDVKESCEAAQKNAXELIRKMQ
;
A
#
# COMPACT_ATOMS: atom_id res chain seq x y z
N MET A 1 -10.40 -72.14 -18.31
CA MET A 1 -9.24 -71.33 -17.88
C MET A 1 -9.29 -69.87 -18.37
N LYS A 2 -10.37 -69.47 -19.04
CA LYS A 2 -10.44 -68.07 -19.55
C LYS A 2 -11.24 -67.09 -18.65
N ASN A 3 -11.89 -67.62 -17.61
CA ASN A 3 -12.78 -66.75 -16.81
C ASN A 3 -12.19 -66.32 -15.45
N ILE A 4 -10.97 -66.72 -15.19
CA ILE A 4 -10.35 -66.38 -13.88
C ILE A 4 -9.50 -65.14 -13.96
N ILE A 5 -9.02 -64.84 -15.17
CA ILE A 5 -8.14 -63.71 -15.39
C ILE A 5 -8.86 -62.33 -15.39
N UNK A 6 -10.02 -62.41 -15.60
CA UNK A 6 -10.67 -61.34 -15.70
C UNK A 6 -11.10 -60.75 -14.50
N SER A 7 -11.31 -61.49 -13.72
CA SER A 7 -11.78 -60.97 -12.43
C SER A 7 -10.67 -60.33 -11.61
N LEU A 8 -9.44 -60.72 -11.86
CA LEU A 8 -8.28 -60.15 -11.20
C LEU A 8 -7.94 -58.72 -11.74
N LEU A 9 -8.20 -58.53 -13.03
CA LEU A 9 -8.00 -57.19 -13.60
C LEU A 9 -9.05 -56.17 -13.13
N SER A 10 -10.26 -56.67 -12.87
CA SER A 10 -11.34 -55.77 -12.41
C SER A 10 -11.10 -55.30 -10.97
N ILE A 11 -10.49 -56.15 -10.16
CA ILE A 11 -10.21 -55.80 -8.77
C ILE A 11 -9.05 -54.82 -8.67
N ALA A 12 -8.04 -54.94 -9.56
CA ALA A 12 -6.93 -54.02 -9.58
C ALA A 12 -7.35 -52.60 -10.03
N MET A 13 -8.33 -52.54 -10.95
CA MET A 13 -8.85 -51.25 -11.40
C MET A 13 -9.71 -50.58 -10.33
N LEU A 14 -10.42 -51.36 -9.53
CA LEU A 14 -11.23 -50.77 -8.46
C LEU A 14 -10.37 -50.21 -7.33
N ILE A 15 -9.22 -50.83 -7.06
CA ILE A 15 -8.30 -50.33 -6.02
C ILE A 15 -7.64 -49.06 -6.47
N GLY A 16 -7.34 -48.94 -7.76
CA GLY A 16 -6.74 -47.71 -8.30
C GLY A 16 -7.66 -46.51 -8.26
N LEU A 17 -8.99 -46.77 -8.37
CA LEU A 17 -9.96 -45.69 -8.34
C LEU A 17 -10.22 -45.18 -6.92
N LEU A 18 -10.06 -46.05 -5.92
CA LEU A 18 -10.29 -45.64 -4.55
C LEU A 18 -9.12 -44.80 -3.95
N CYS A 19 -7.94 -44.94 -4.53
CA CYS A 19 -6.80 -44.12 -4.06
C CYS A 19 -6.78 -42.73 -4.66
N GLY A 20 -7.59 -42.47 -5.68
CA GLY A 20 -7.62 -41.19 -6.33
C GLY A 20 -8.64 -40.19 -5.79
N CYS A 21 -9.44 -40.60 -4.81
CA CYS A 21 -10.53 -39.78 -4.30
C CYS A 21 -10.24 -39.06 -2.99
N GLY A 22 -9.03 -39.11 -2.50
CA GLY A 22 -8.64 -38.38 -1.30
C GLY A 22 -8.30 -36.95 -1.63
N ALA A 23 -9.29 -36.06 -1.65
CA ALA A 23 -9.11 -34.69 -2.08
C ALA A 23 -8.09 -33.89 -1.24
N LYS A 24 -7.87 -34.31 0.00
CA LYS A 24 -6.94 -33.62 0.87
C LYS A 24 -5.56 -34.22 0.90
N GLY A 25 -5.34 -35.29 0.14
CA GLY A 25 -4.09 -36.02 0.20
C GLY A 25 -3.31 -36.05 -1.08
N GLN A 26 -3.41 -35.02 -1.90
CA GLN A 26 -2.63 -34.97 -3.11
C GLN A 26 -1.15 -34.81 -2.74
N VAL A 27 -0.38 -35.85 -2.98
CA VAL A 27 1.05 -35.83 -2.71
C VAL A 27 1.75 -35.10 -3.83
N LEU A 28 2.41 -34.02 -3.50
CA LEU A 28 3.17 -33.25 -4.48
C LEU A 28 4.49 -33.96 -4.78
N THR A 29 4.91 -33.93 -6.04
CA THR A 29 6.24 -34.39 -6.42
C THR A 29 7.28 -33.44 -5.86
N GLU A 30 8.55 -33.87 -5.85
CA GLU A 30 9.63 -32.98 -5.41
C GLU A 30 9.73 -31.76 -6.30
N GLU A 31 9.47 -31.91 -7.58
CA GLU A 31 9.46 -30.78 -8.50
C GLU A 31 8.35 -29.80 -8.15
N GLU A 32 7.15 -30.28 -7.86
CA GLU A 32 6.02 -29.44 -7.49
C GLU A 32 6.27 -28.71 -6.18
N LYS A 33 6.92 -29.39 -5.20
CA LYS A 33 7.23 -28.76 -3.92
C LYS A 33 8.25 -27.63 -4.07
N ASN A 34 9.06 -27.65 -5.10
CA ASN A 34 10.08 -26.64 -5.37
C ASN A 34 9.65 -25.64 -6.44
N THR A 35 8.38 -25.61 -6.81
CA THR A 35 7.85 -24.63 -7.75
C THR A 35 6.97 -23.64 -6.96
N ILE A 36 7.35 -22.36 -7.00
CA ILE A 36 6.64 -21.31 -6.28
C ILE A 36 6.05 -20.33 -7.29
N VAL A 37 4.74 -20.23 -7.32
CA VAL A 37 4.02 -19.33 -8.22
C VAL A 37 3.62 -18.09 -7.43
N ILE A 38 4.03 -16.92 -7.92
CA ILE A 38 3.73 -15.64 -7.28
C ILE A 38 2.83 -14.82 -8.21
N TRP A 39 1.64 -14.48 -7.75
CA TRP A 39 0.77 -13.56 -8.47
C TRP A 39 1.09 -12.13 -8.05
N HIS A 40 1.04 -11.20 -9.01
CA HIS A 40 1.37 -9.80 -8.72
C HIS A 40 0.66 -8.87 -9.69
N ASP A 41 0.63 -7.58 -9.33
CA ASP A 41 0.07 -6.52 -10.18
C ASP A 41 1.12 -5.50 -10.59
N LYS A 42 2.41 -5.86 -10.53
CA LYS A 42 3.50 -4.91 -10.71
C LYS A 42 3.82 -4.68 -12.18
N GLU A 43 4.46 -3.55 -12.45
CA GLU A 43 4.97 -3.25 -13.78
C GLU A 43 6.06 -4.26 -14.16
N GLU A 44 6.26 -4.40 -15.46
CA GLU A 44 7.18 -5.41 -15.98
C GLU A 44 8.60 -5.25 -15.43
N ALA A 45 9.08 -4.01 -15.31
CA ALA A 45 10.44 -3.78 -14.80
C ALA A 45 10.61 -4.27 -13.37
N VAL A 46 9.59 -4.07 -12.54
CA VAL A 46 9.63 -4.54 -11.15
C VAL A 46 9.61 -6.07 -11.12
N ALA A 47 8.73 -6.68 -11.89
CA ALA A 47 8.63 -8.15 -11.92
C ALA A 47 9.93 -8.77 -12.42
N GLU A 48 10.53 -8.20 -13.47
CA GLU A 48 11.79 -8.71 -14.01
C GLU A 48 12.92 -8.61 -12.98
N ALA A 49 13.00 -7.49 -12.27
CA ALA A 49 14.03 -7.32 -11.24
C ALA A 49 13.85 -8.32 -10.10
N LEU A 50 12.59 -8.51 -9.67
CA LEU A 50 12.31 -9.48 -8.60
C LEU A 50 12.70 -10.90 -9.03
N LEU A 51 12.29 -11.28 -10.23
CA LEU A 51 12.60 -12.63 -10.71
C LEU A 51 14.12 -12.84 -10.82
N ALA A 52 14.84 -11.84 -11.32
CA ALA A 52 16.30 -11.95 -11.44
C ALA A 52 16.96 -12.14 -10.08
N GLU A 53 16.50 -11.37 -9.06
CA GLU A 53 17.07 -11.50 -7.73
C GLU A 53 16.75 -12.86 -7.11
N LEU A 54 15.53 -13.35 -7.30
CA LEU A 54 15.15 -14.64 -6.73
C LEU A 54 15.89 -15.79 -7.41
N LYS A 55 16.08 -15.73 -8.73
CA LYS A 55 16.85 -16.76 -9.43
C LYS A 55 18.30 -16.80 -8.95
N LYS A 56 18.85 -15.65 -8.62
CA LYS A 56 20.22 -15.57 -8.11
C LYS A 56 20.31 -16.10 -6.67
N SER A 57 19.33 -15.75 -5.84
CA SER A 57 19.38 -16.07 -4.40
C SER A 57 18.93 -17.49 -4.09
N VAL A 58 17.94 -18.00 -4.82
CA VAL A 58 17.39 -19.34 -4.58
C VAL A 58 17.36 -20.13 -5.89
N PRO A 59 18.54 -20.44 -6.45
CA PRO A 59 18.58 -21.10 -7.76
C PRO A 59 17.95 -22.50 -7.78
N ASP A 60 17.79 -23.13 -6.62
CA ASP A 60 17.18 -24.46 -6.54
C ASP A 60 15.66 -24.42 -6.42
N VAL A 61 15.06 -23.23 -6.39
CA VAL A 61 13.59 -23.08 -6.39
C VAL A 61 13.16 -22.54 -7.76
N ASP A 62 12.16 -23.17 -8.36
CA ASP A 62 11.60 -22.70 -9.63
C ASP A 62 10.55 -21.64 -9.34
N VAL A 63 10.95 -20.38 -9.40
CA VAL A 63 10.06 -19.26 -9.12
C VAL A 63 9.39 -18.80 -10.41
N ARG A 64 8.09 -18.70 -10.40
CA ARG A 64 7.30 -18.25 -11.56
C ARG A 64 6.42 -17.08 -11.15
N LEU A 65 6.54 -15.97 -11.88
CA LEU A 65 5.73 -14.79 -11.65
C LEU A 65 4.61 -14.72 -12.68
N GLU A 66 3.40 -14.44 -12.23
CA GLU A 66 2.23 -14.30 -13.12
C GLU A 66 1.55 -12.97 -12.82
N HIS A 67 1.48 -12.11 -13.82
CA HIS A 67 0.80 -10.83 -13.70
C HIS A 67 -0.71 -11.01 -13.79
N LYS A 68 -1.44 -10.36 -12.89
CA LYS A 68 -2.90 -10.34 -12.88
C LYS A 68 -3.37 -8.90 -12.85
N SER A 69 -4.14 -8.50 -13.86
CA SER A 69 -4.61 -7.12 -13.92
C SER A 69 -5.73 -6.83 -12.92
N ASN A 70 -6.48 -7.85 -12.52
CA ASN A 70 -7.58 -7.71 -11.56
C ASN A 70 -7.30 -8.60 -10.36
N LEU A 71 -6.22 -8.30 -9.68
CA LEU A 71 -5.59 -9.22 -8.74
C LEU A 71 -6.48 -9.55 -7.55
N THR A 72 -7.15 -8.53 -6.98
CA THR A 72 -8.00 -8.76 -5.82
C THR A 72 -9.14 -9.72 -6.14
N GLU A 73 -9.83 -9.49 -7.25
CA GLU A 73 -10.94 -10.34 -7.63
C GLU A 73 -10.46 -11.74 -8.03
N ALA A 74 -9.31 -11.81 -8.70
CA ALA A 74 -8.76 -13.11 -9.08
C ALA A 74 -8.46 -13.97 -7.85
N LEU A 75 -7.86 -13.37 -6.82
CA LEU A 75 -7.55 -14.13 -5.61
C LEU A 75 -8.81 -14.51 -4.84
N LYS A 76 -9.80 -13.61 -4.78
CA LYS A 76 -11.08 -13.95 -4.13
C LYS A 76 -11.73 -15.16 -4.76
N MET A 77 -11.63 -15.29 -6.09
CA MET A 77 -12.26 -16.41 -6.80
C MET A 77 -11.61 -17.75 -6.51
N VAL A 78 -10.28 -17.79 -6.37
CA VAL A 78 -9.56 -19.06 -6.34
C VAL A 78 -8.75 -19.29 -5.08
N GLY A 79 -8.75 -18.35 -4.12
CA GLY A 79 -7.88 -18.45 -2.95
C GLY A 79 -8.07 -19.71 -2.13
N ASN A 80 -9.27 -20.30 -2.17
CA ASN A 80 -9.56 -21.53 -1.45
C ASN A 80 -9.33 -22.80 -2.29
N ASP A 81 -8.88 -22.64 -3.53
CA ASP A 81 -8.68 -23.77 -4.44
C ASP A 81 -7.16 -24.00 -4.59
N PRO A 82 -6.62 -25.03 -3.95
CA PRO A 82 -5.17 -25.26 -4.01
C PRO A 82 -4.60 -25.46 -5.41
N LYS A 83 -5.43 -25.91 -6.35
CA LYS A 83 -4.96 -26.15 -7.72
C LYS A 83 -4.91 -24.87 -8.54
N ALA A 84 -5.76 -23.90 -8.23
CA ALA A 84 -5.88 -22.67 -9.01
C ALA A 84 -5.19 -21.48 -8.35
N ALA A 85 -5.04 -21.49 -7.02
CA ALA A 85 -4.47 -20.38 -6.28
C ALA A 85 -2.97 -20.30 -6.47
N PRO A 86 -2.39 -19.11 -6.34
CA PRO A 86 -0.93 -19.01 -6.31
C PRO A 86 -0.39 -19.53 -4.99
N ASP A 87 0.92 -19.62 -4.90
CA ASP A 87 1.58 -19.93 -3.62
C ASP A 87 1.82 -18.66 -2.81
N LEU A 88 2.23 -17.60 -3.47
CA LEU A 88 2.49 -16.30 -2.86
C LEU A 88 1.77 -15.22 -3.68
N TYR A 89 1.61 -14.06 -3.04
CA TYR A 89 0.79 -12.99 -3.57
C TYR A 89 1.50 -11.67 -3.26
N PHE A 90 1.97 -10.97 -4.27
CA PHE A 90 2.75 -9.74 -4.11
C PHE A 90 1.87 -8.54 -4.45
N PHE A 91 1.44 -7.81 -3.43
CA PHE A 91 0.41 -6.79 -3.56
C PHE A 91 0.48 -5.80 -2.39
N ALA A 92 -0.33 -4.76 -2.47
CA ALA A 92 -0.45 -3.77 -1.42
C ALA A 92 -1.09 -4.38 -0.16
N HIS A 93 -0.76 -3.82 0.99
CA HIS A 93 -1.18 -4.38 2.28
C HIS A 93 -2.66 -4.15 2.61
N ASP A 94 -3.32 -3.23 1.92
CA ASP A 94 -4.63 -2.76 2.39
C ASP A 94 -5.76 -3.77 2.21
N LYS A 95 -5.52 -4.89 1.53
CA LYS A 95 -6.52 -5.94 1.38
C LYS A 95 -6.29 -7.14 2.30
N ILE A 96 -5.31 -7.06 3.18
CA ILE A 96 -4.96 -8.19 4.06
C ILE A 96 -6.19 -8.68 4.83
N GLY A 97 -6.98 -7.77 5.40
CA GLY A 97 -8.14 -8.17 6.19
C GLY A 97 -9.15 -8.98 5.40
N VAL A 98 -9.35 -8.65 4.13
CA VAL A 98 -10.27 -9.41 3.28
C VAL A 98 -9.82 -10.86 3.17
N TYR A 99 -8.55 -11.07 2.86
CA TYR A 99 -8.04 -12.44 2.66
C TYR A 99 -7.87 -13.18 3.99
N ALA A 100 -7.49 -12.47 5.05
CA ALA A 100 -7.40 -13.10 6.37
C ALA A 100 -8.77 -13.60 6.82
N GLU A 101 -9.83 -12.82 6.58
CA GLU A 101 -11.17 -13.27 6.94
C GLU A 101 -11.65 -14.43 6.07
N MET A 102 -11.16 -14.55 4.85
CA MET A 102 -11.41 -15.72 4.02
C MET A 102 -10.70 -16.98 4.53
N GLY A 103 -9.72 -16.81 5.43
CA GLY A 103 -8.96 -17.91 5.98
C GLY A 103 -7.91 -18.51 5.05
N ILE A 104 -7.47 -17.73 4.05
CA ILE A 104 -6.57 -18.27 3.03
C ILE A 104 -5.09 -17.91 3.29
N LEU A 105 -4.81 -17.00 4.23
CA LEU A 105 -3.44 -16.54 4.46
C LEU A 105 -2.79 -17.22 5.66
N GLU A 106 -1.49 -17.46 5.54
CA GLU A 106 -0.68 -17.97 6.64
C GLU A 106 0.01 -16.79 7.33
N PRO A 107 -0.06 -16.67 8.66
CA PRO A 107 0.76 -15.66 9.33
C PRO A 107 2.23 -15.87 9.02
N ILE A 108 2.94 -14.78 8.75
CA ILE A 108 4.36 -14.85 8.40
C ILE A 108 5.18 -15.41 9.55
N THR A 109 4.76 -15.16 10.79
CA THR A 109 5.48 -15.64 11.97
C THR A 109 5.48 -17.15 12.11
N GLU A 110 4.63 -17.86 11.37
CA GLU A 110 4.71 -19.31 11.29
C GLU A 110 5.91 -19.78 10.48
N LEU A 111 6.48 -18.89 9.67
CA LEU A 111 7.55 -19.23 8.72
C LEU A 111 8.86 -18.53 9.06
N ILE A 112 8.79 -17.31 9.60
CA ILE A 112 9.97 -16.50 9.97
C ILE A 112 9.77 -16.05 11.43
N PRO A 113 10.76 -16.25 12.29
CA PRO A 113 10.61 -15.82 13.69
C PRO A 113 10.30 -14.33 13.81
N LYS A 114 9.42 -13.99 14.72
CA LYS A 114 8.96 -12.61 14.89
C LYS A 114 10.13 -11.66 15.18
N GLU A 115 11.10 -12.09 16.01
CA GLU A 115 12.23 -11.23 16.33
C GLU A 115 13.08 -10.93 15.09
N ASP A 116 13.15 -11.87 14.15
CA ASP A 116 13.88 -11.63 12.90
C ASP A 116 13.17 -10.56 12.04
N LEU A 117 11.84 -10.61 12.02
CA LEU A 117 11.08 -9.58 11.32
C LEU A 117 11.30 -8.22 11.98
N GLU A 118 11.16 -8.16 13.29
CA GLU A 118 11.28 -6.90 14.03
C GLU A 118 12.65 -6.27 13.88
N SER A 119 13.71 -7.08 13.81
CA SER A 119 15.05 -6.54 13.67
C SER A 119 15.40 -6.15 12.24
N ALA A 120 14.71 -6.70 11.23
CA ALA A 120 15.05 -6.46 9.83
C ALA A 120 14.32 -5.29 9.20
N TYR A 121 13.10 -5.00 9.65
CA TYR A 121 12.19 -4.13 8.91
C TYR A 121 12.00 -2.76 9.55
N VAL A 122 11.79 -1.76 8.70
CA VAL A 122 11.28 -0.46 9.14
C VAL A 122 9.96 -0.75 9.87
N GLY A 123 9.88 -0.38 11.15
CA GLY A 123 8.83 -0.86 12.03
C GLY A 123 7.41 -0.62 11.54
N ILE A 124 7.16 0.56 10.96
CA ILE A 124 5.81 0.88 10.52
C ILE A 124 5.34 -0.03 9.37
N THR A 125 6.27 -0.59 8.60
CA THR A 125 5.87 -1.52 7.54
C THR A 125 5.32 -2.82 8.11
N LEU A 126 5.79 -3.23 9.29
CA LEU A 126 5.22 -4.39 9.98
C LEU A 126 3.86 -4.05 10.57
N ASP A 127 3.68 -2.82 11.05
CA ASP A 127 2.36 -2.38 11.54
C ASP A 127 1.34 -2.48 10.40
N ALA A 128 1.71 -2.02 9.20
CA ALA A 128 0.84 -2.12 8.04
C ALA A 128 0.46 -3.56 7.71
N ALA A 129 1.38 -4.49 7.96
CA ALA A 129 1.20 -5.91 7.65
C ALA A 129 0.38 -6.65 8.70
N THR A 130 -0.01 -5.99 9.78
CA THR A 130 -0.67 -6.64 10.93
C THR A 130 -2.18 -6.49 10.83
N TYR A 131 -2.87 -7.59 11.08
CA TYR A 131 -4.34 -7.62 11.12
C TYR A 131 -4.75 -8.52 12.26
N LYS A 132 -5.55 -7.98 13.18
CA LYS A 132 -6.01 -8.72 14.37
C LYS A 132 -4.86 -9.42 15.08
N GLY A 133 -3.75 -8.70 15.23
CA GLY A 133 -2.61 -9.18 15.98
C GLY A 133 -1.66 -10.10 15.26
N GLU A 134 -1.93 -10.46 14.00
CA GLU A 134 -1.07 -11.35 13.23
C GLU A 134 -0.43 -10.59 12.08
N ILE A 135 0.83 -10.93 11.79
CA ILE A 135 1.55 -10.36 10.64
C ILE A 135 1.29 -11.26 9.44
N TYR A 136 0.63 -10.71 8.40
CA TYR A 136 0.25 -11.50 7.23
C TYR A 136 1.04 -11.15 5.97
N GLN A 137 1.97 -10.21 6.06
CA GLN A 137 2.70 -9.78 4.87
C GLN A 137 4.16 -9.58 5.22
N LEU A 138 5.03 -10.04 4.32
CA LEU A 138 6.46 -9.74 4.39
C LEU A 138 6.67 -8.48 3.57
N PRO A 139 6.95 -7.32 4.21
CA PRO A 139 7.08 -6.07 3.45
C PRO A 139 8.26 -6.11 2.50
N VAL A 140 8.11 -5.49 1.33
CA VAL A 140 9.20 -5.40 0.36
C VAL A 140 9.58 -3.95 0.12
N TYR A 141 8.62 -3.09 -0.21
CA TYR A 141 8.89 -1.66 -0.30
C TYR A 141 7.62 -0.87 0.04
N PHE A 142 7.79 0.43 0.29
CA PHE A 142 6.67 1.27 0.69
C PHE A 142 6.72 2.59 -0.03
N GLU A 143 5.59 3.27 -0.03
CA GLU A 143 5.45 4.59 -0.62
C GLU A 143 4.54 5.44 0.26
N THR A 144 4.74 6.75 0.17
CA THR A 144 3.89 7.71 0.84
C THR A 144 3.91 9.00 0.03
N LEU A 145 3.00 9.91 0.36
CA LEU A 145 2.95 11.20 -0.29
C LEU A 145 4.02 12.13 0.27
N LEU A 146 4.52 13.02 -0.58
CA LEU A 146 5.59 13.94 -0.25
C LEU A 146 5.18 15.35 -0.65
N PHE A 147 5.77 16.34 0.01
CA PHE A 147 5.62 17.73 -0.40
C PHE A 147 6.62 17.98 -1.54
N MET A 148 6.10 18.41 -2.68
CA MET A 148 6.89 18.62 -3.89
C MET A 148 6.76 20.07 -4.32
N TYR A 149 7.85 20.65 -4.82
CA TYR A 149 7.82 22.04 -5.24
C TYR A 149 8.70 22.26 -6.47
N ASN A 150 8.32 23.24 -7.24
CA ASN A 150 9.04 23.65 -8.45
C ASN A 150 10.03 24.76 -8.06
N ARG A 151 11.32 24.46 -8.12
CA ARG A 151 12.34 25.41 -7.69
C ARG A 151 12.38 26.69 -8.54
N LEU A 152 11.79 26.65 -9.73
CA LEU A 152 11.66 27.86 -10.52
C LEU A 152 10.86 28.93 -9.76
N TYR A 153 9.89 28.52 -8.96
CA TYR A 153 8.99 29.44 -8.27
C TYR A 153 9.19 29.46 -6.75
N MET A 154 9.60 28.35 -6.18
CA MET A 154 9.78 28.25 -4.73
C MET A 154 11.22 27.83 -4.44
N ALA A 155 12.01 28.77 -3.95
CA ALA A 155 13.39 28.47 -3.56
C ALA A 155 13.40 27.55 -2.33
N ASP A 156 14.47 26.78 -2.19
CA ASP A 156 14.57 25.85 -1.06
C ASP A 156 14.35 26.57 0.28
N GLU A 157 14.82 27.80 0.40
CA GLU A 157 14.68 28.57 1.64
C GLU A 157 13.25 29.01 1.93
N ARG A 158 12.40 28.98 0.91
CA ARG A 158 10.99 29.39 1.04
C ARG A 158 10.05 28.22 1.29
N VAL A 159 10.56 26.98 1.29
CA VAL A 159 9.72 25.81 1.51
C VAL A 159 9.08 25.92 2.90
N PRO A 160 7.75 25.84 2.99
CA PRO A 160 7.12 26.03 4.30
C PRO A 160 7.41 24.87 5.24
N GLY A 161 7.89 25.21 6.44
CA GLY A 161 8.08 24.20 7.48
C GLY A 161 6.85 24.00 8.34
N THR A 162 5.92 24.94 8.29
CA THR A 162 4.66 24.86 9.04
C THR A 162 3.49 25.19 8.12
N THR A 163 2.29 24.81 8.55
CA THR A 163 1.10 25.12 7.76
C THR A 163 0.78 26.61 7.78
N GLU A 164 1.17 27.34 8.83
CA GLU A 164 1.01 28.81 8.82
C GLU A 164 1.89 29.42 7.73
N GLU A 165 3.12 28.95 7.59
CA GLU A 165 4.00 29.42 6.52
C GLU A 165 3.43 29.03 5.15
N LEU A 166 2.86 27.84 5.03
CA LEU A 166 2.21 27.42 3.79
C LEU A 166 1.07 28.36 3.45
N TYR A 167 0.24 28.67 4.41
CA TYR A 167 -0.90 29.56 4.17
C TYR A 167 -0.44 30.94 3.73
N ALA A 168 0.60 31.47 4.37
CA ALA A 168 1.16 32.78 4.00
C ALA A 168 1.70 32.75 2.57
N TYR A 169 2.41 31.69 2.20
CA TYR A 169 2.92 31.55 0.84
C TYR A 169 1.77 31.49 -0.18
N MET A 170 0.75 30.71 0.13
CA MET A 170 -0.41 30.57 -0.75
C MET A 170 -1.14 31.93 -0.91
N SER A 171 -1.29 32.65 0.20
CA SER A 171 -1.96 33.95 0.14
C SER A 171 -1.18 34.94 -0.74
N GLU A 172 0.12 34.91 -0.66
CA GLU A 172 0.97 35.80 -1.45
C GLU A 172 0.98 35.44 -2.93
N LYS A 173 1.04 34.15 -3.24
CA LYS A 173 1.36 33.68 -4.59
C LYS A 173 0.14 33.26 -5.43
N THR A 174 -1.03 33.17 -4.82
CA THR A 174 -2.21 32.69 -5.52
C THR A 174 -2.92 33.86 -6.17
N HIS A 175 -2.66 34.08 -7.44
CA HIS A 175 -3.32 35.13 -8.23
C HIS A 175 -2.97 34.94 -9.70
N GLY A 176 -3.78 35.52 -10.56
CA GLY A 176 -3.48 35.54 -12.00
C GLY A 176 -3.41 34.17 -12.65
N GLY A 177 -4.19 33.23 -12.16
CA GLY A 177 -4.17 31.86 -12.71
C GLY A 177 -3.07 30.98 -12.13
N HIS A 178 -2.31 31.50 -11.17
CA HIS A 178 -1.26 30.76 -10.48
C HIS A 178 -1.67 30.47 -9.06
N TYR A 179 -1.17 29.36 -8.52
CA TYR A 179 -1.46 28.88 -7.18
C TYR A 179 -0.17 28.60 -6.44
N GLY A 180 -0.08 29.02 -5.18
CA GLY A 180 1.08 28.71 -4.36
C GLY A 180 1.18 27.23 -4.05
N PHE A 181 0.04 26.56 -3.95
CA PHE A 181 -0.02 25.15 -3.59
C PHE A 181 -1.37 24.59 -4.04
N VAL A 182 -1.37 23.40 -4.58
CA VAL A 182 -2.59 22.67 -4.95
C VAL A 182 -2.49 21.25 -4.42
N GLU A 183 -3.64 20.63 -4.19
CA GLU A 183 -3.70 19.22 -3.83
C GLU A 183 -5.06 18.67 -4.22
N GLN A 184 -5.17 17.35 -4.21
CA GLN A 184 -6.46 16.70 -4.43
C GLN A 184 -7.26 16.79 -3.13
N HIS A 185 -7.82 17.96 -2.86
CA HIS A 185 -8.38 18.31 -1.57
C HIS A 185 -9.68 17.58 -1.23
N SER A 186 -10.27 16.89 -2.20
CA SER A 186 -11.54 16.21 -1.97
C SER A 186 -11.45 14.71 -2.26
N THR A 187 -10.25 14.17 -2.18
CA THR A 187 -9.99 12.74 -2.32
C THR A 187 -9.43 12.23 -0.99
N ALA A 188 -10.03 11.17 -0.46
CA ALA A 188 -9.67 10.71 0.88
C ALA A 188 -8.18 10.39 1.02
N TYR A 189 -7.62 9.70 0.04
CA TYR A 189 -6.22 9.30 0.13
C TYR A 189 -5.28 10.50 0.28
N TYR A 190 -5.56 11.59 -0.46
CA TYR A 190 -4.70 12.77 -0.45
C TYR A 190 -4.98 13.72 0.70
N SER A 191 -6.23 13.75 1.20
CA SER A 191 -6.62 14.70 2.23
C SER A 191 -6.49 14.16 3.64
N ALA A 192 -6.38 12.86 3.79
CA ALA A 192 -6.35 12.23 5.11
C ALA A 192 -5.21 12.74 5.99
N GLY A 193 -4.12 13.19 5.36
CA GLY A 193 -2.97 13.68 6.12
C GLY A 193 -3.30 14.86 7.03
N TRP A 194 -4.22 15.73 6.61
CA TRP A 194 -4.65 16.85 7.44
C TRP A 194 -5.41 16.33 8.67
N ILE A 195 -6.27 15.33 8.46
CA ILE A 195 -7.03 14.74 9.55
C ILE A 195 -6.08 14.10 10.57
N HIS A 196 -5.13 13.31 10.08
CA HIS A 196 -4.16 12.64 10.93
C HIS A 196 -3.31 13.64 11.72
N GLY A 197 -2.97 14.75 11.08
CA GLY A 197 -2.16 15.77 11.72
C GLY A 197 -2.85 16.45 12.89
N PHE A 198 -4.17 16.36 12.98
CA PHE A 198 -4.93 16.85 14.13
C PHE A 198 -5.20 15.75 15.16
N GLY A 199 -4.78 14.52 14.87
CA GLY A 199 -5.05 13.38 15.74
C GLY A 199 -6.36 12.66 15.44
N GLY A 200 -7.02 13.04 14.34
CA GLY A 200 -8.22 12.34 13.89
C GLY A 200 -7.89 11.20 12.95
N TYR A 201 -8.91 10.56 12.42
CA TYR A 201 -8.73 9.51 11.43
C TYR A 201 -10.04 9.25 10.70
N ILE A 202 -9.93 8.66 9.54
CA ILE A 202 -11.10 8.19 8.79
C ILE A 202 -11.55 6.86 9.40
N MET A 203 -10.64 5.91 9.53
CA MET A 203 -10.87 4.62 10.21
C MET A 203 -9.55 4.21 10.85
N ASN A 204 -9.62 3.70 12.08
CA ASN A 204 -8.39 3.29 12.77
C ASN A 204 -8.12 1.80 12.56
N GLY A 205 -7.04 1.32 13.18
CA GLY A 205 -6.61 -0.08 13.05
C GLY A 205 -7.58 -1.09 13.62
N GLU A 206 -8.49 -0.66 14.50
CA GLU A 206 -9.52 -1.52 15.09
C GLU A 206 -10.83 -1.49 14.30
N GLY A 207 -10.87 -0.75 13.19
CA GLY A 207 -12.09 -0.66 12.40
C GLY A 207 -13.09 0.36 12.89
N ASP A 208 -12.69 1.27 13.78
CA ASP A 208 -13.58 2.34 14.27
C ASP A 208 -13.61 3.50 13.29
N VAL A 209 -14.79 4.04 13.06
CA VAL A 209 -14.98 5.21 12.19
C VAL A 209 -14.71 6.47 12.99
N GLY A 210 -13.89 7.37 12.44
CA GLY A 210 -13.50 8.58 13.14
C GLY A 210 -13.89 9.89 12.47
N LEU A 211 -14.95 9.88 11.68
CA LEU A 211 -15.29 11.06 10.88
C LEU A 211 -15.90 12.18 11.69
N ASP A 212 -16.51 11.89 12.83
CA ASP A 212 -17.10 12.95 13.68
C ASP A 212 -16.33 13.19 14.97
N LEU A 213 -15.10 12.70 15.07
CA LEU A 213 -14.25 13.03 16.20
C LEU A 213 -14.00 14.54 16.24
N PRO A 214 -13.88 15.13 17.44
CA PRO A 214 -13.55 16.55 17.51
C PRO A 214 -12.29 16.90 16.72
N GLU A 215 -11.29 16.02 16.73
CA GLU A 215 -10.04 16.24 16.00
C GLU A 215 -10.28 16.25 14.49
N THR A 216 -11.14 15.36 13.99
CA THR A 216 -11.46 15.31 12.56
C THR A 216 -12.21 16.57 12.15
N ILE A 217 -13.19 16.99 12.94
CA ILE A 217 -13.95 18.21 12.66
C ILE A 217 -13.00 19.41 12.64
N ALA A 218 -12.12 19.51 13.64
CA ALA A 218 -11.15 20.61 13.69
C ALA A 218 -10.23 20.60 12.47
N ALA A 219 -9.80 19.43 12.03
CA ALA A 219 -8.95 19.31 10.83
C ALA A 219 -9.68 19.84 9.60
N MET A 220 -10.94 19.47 9.45
CA MET A 220 -11.70 19.90 8.27
C MET A 220 -11.95 21.40 8.27
N GLU A 221 -12.22 21.98 9.46
CA GLU A 221 -12.34 23.42 9.58
C GLU A 221 -11.04 24.13 9.18
N TYR A 222 -9.93 23.61 9.66
CA TYR A 222 -8.64 24.21 9.39
C TYR A 222 -8.25 24.08 7.90
N HIS A 223 -8.42 22.90 7.34
CA HIS A 223 -8.07 22.62 5.95
C HIS A 223 -8.85 23.49 4.98
N LYS A 224 -10.08 23.81 5.33
CA LYS A 224 -11.00 24.54 4.45
C LYS A 224 -10.41 25.89 4.00
N LYS A 225 -9.68 26.58 4.88
CA LYS A 225 -9.13 27.89 4.49
C LYS A 225 -8.04 27.74 3.42
N PHE A 226 -7.33 26.61 3.42
CA PHE A 226 -6.35 26.35 2.37
C PHE A 226 -7.04 26.03 1.05
N VAL A 227 -8.13 25.25 1.14
CA VAL A 227 -8.90 24.87 -0.06
C VAL A 227 -9.42 26.11 -0.77
N GLU A 228 -9.77 27.15 -0.02
CA GLU A 228 -10.25 28.40 -0.62
C GLU A 228 -9.22 29.07 -1.50
N LEU A 229 -7.95 28.73 -1.34
CA LEU A 229 -6.86 29.26 -2.17
C LEU A 229 -6.44 28.27 -3.26
N MET A 230 -7.25 27.26 -3.54
CA MET A 230 -6.99 26.24 -4.54
C MET A 230 -8.11 26.22 -5.57
N PRO A 231 -7.92 25.58 -6.74
CA PRO A 231 -9.03 25.39 -7.66
C PRO A 231 -10.16 24.61 -7.01
N GLY A 232 -11.38 24.90 -7.40
CA GLY A 232 -12.52 24.15 -6.90
C GLY A 232 -12.47 22.70 -7.30
N GLU A 233 -12.00 22.42 -8.53
CA GLU A 233 -11.84 21.06 -9.01
C GLU A 233 -10.51 20.49 -8.49
N SER A 234 -10.54 19.27 -7.94
CA SER A 234 -9.36 18.71 -7.31
C SER A 234 -9.00 17.33 -7.85
N GLU A 235 -9.38 17.04 -9.07
CA GLU A 235 -9.09 15.73 -9.65
C GLU A 235 -7.61 15.58 -9.97
N TYR A 236 -7.15 14.33 -9.99
CA TYR A 236 -5.75 14.00 -10.19
C TYR A 236 -5.18 14.69 -11.44
N ALA A 237 -5.89 14.58 -12.57
CA ALA A 237 -5.38 15.15 -13.81
C ALA A 237 -5.26 16.67 -13.73
N THR A 238 -6.24 17.34 -13.15
CA THR A 238 -6.23 18.80 -13.03
C THR A 238 -5.08 19.26 -12.14
N VAL A 239 -4.94 18.65 -10.98
CA VAL A 239 -3.91 19.06 -10.01
C VAL A 239 -2.51 18.82 -10.59
N ASN A 240 -2.29 17.67 -11.20
CA ASN A 240 -0.98 17.36 -11.75
C ASN A 240 -0.65 18.24 -12.95
N THR A 241 -1.64 18.57 -13.80
CA THR A 241 -1.41 19.45 -14.93
C THR A 241 -1.00 20.85 -14.46
N LEU A 242 -1.69 21.38 -13.45
CA LEU A 242 -1.32 22.69 -12.92
C LEU A 242 0.12 22.70 -12.42
N PHE A 243 0.50 21.66 -11.68
CA PHE A 243 1.85 21.58 -11.18
C PHE A 243 2.88 21.42 -12.29
N GLN A 244 2.64 20.51 -13.21
CA GLN A 244 3.61 20.25 -14.28
C GLN A 244 3.74 21.39 -15.25
N GLU A 245 2.67 22.18 -15.45
CA GLU A 245 2.74 23.35 -16.33
C GLU A 245 3.28 24.60 -15.64
N GLY A 246 3.63 24.51 -14.38
CA GLY A 246 4.19 25.64 -13.66
C GLY A 246 3.16 26.64 -13.17
N LYS A 247 1.88 26.26 -13.16
CA LYS A 247 0.83 27.14 -12.65
C LYS A 247 0.58 26.96 -11.17
N ALA A 248 1.04 25.85 -10.59
CA ALA A 248 1.05 25.65 -9.16
C ALA A 248 2.51 25.49 -8.74
N HIS A 249 2.91 26.18 -7.67
CA HIS A 249 4.31 26.18 -7.24
C HIS A 249 4.67 24.91 -6.46
N ALA A 250 3.70 24.33 -5.77
CA ALA A 250 3.92 23.16 -4.93
C ALA A 250 2.67 22.28 -4.94
N THR A 251 2.87 21.03 -4.58
CA THR A 251 1.77 20.07 -4.46
C THR A 251 2.16 18.97 -3.50
N ILE A 252 1.21 18.13 -3.18
CA ILE A 252 1.46 16.87 -2.47
C ILE A 252 1.22 15.74 -3.47
N GLY A 253 2.22 14.89 -3.63
CA GLY A 253 2.12 13.78 -4.58
C GLY A 253 3.01 12.64 -4.19
N GLY A 254 2.87 11.53 -4.87
CA GLY A 254 3.67 10.34 -4.63
C GLY A 254 4.86 10.24 -5.57
N PRO A 255 5.66 9.18 -5.40
CA PRO A 255 6.85 9.01 -6.24
C PRO A 255 6.52 8.89 -7.73
N TRP A 256 5.31 8.47 -8.06
CA TRP A 256 4.89 8.37 -9.47
C TRP A 256 4.89 9.71 -10.18
N LEU A 257 4.76 10.82 -9.43
CA LEU A 257 4.77 12.16 -10.03
C LEU A 257 6.19 12.67 -10.29
N VAL A 258 7.17 12.10 -9.60
CA VAL A 258 8.53 12.61 -9.63
C VAL A 258 9.16 12.45 -11.01
N SER A 259 9.14 11.23 -11.56
CA SER A 259 9.81 11.01 -12.84
C SER A 259 9.15 11.77 -13.97
N ALA A 260 7.82 11.88 -13.96
CA ALA A 260 7.12 12.65 -14.98
C ALA A 260 7.50 14.14 -14.94
N SER A 261 7.58 14.69 -13.72
CA SER A 261 7.94 16.10 -13.56
C SER A 261 9.38 16.38 -14.00
N ARG A 262 10.31 15.49 -13.61
CA ARG A 262 11.71 15.64 -13.97
C ARG A 262 11.94 15.45 -15.46
N ALA A 263 11.22 14.50 -16.06
CA ALA A 263 11.30 14.27 -17.51
C ALA A 263 10.79 15.48 -18.29
N ALA A 264 9.86 16.24 -17.73
CA ALA A 264 9.36 17.47 -18.36
C ALA A 264 10.31 18.65 -18.17
N GLY A 265 11.45 18.45 -17.51
CA GLY A 265 12.45 19.49 -17.35
C GLY A 265 12.34 20.31 -16.06
N MET A 266 11.46 19.92 -15.15
CA MET A 266 11.28 20.65 -13.92
C MET A 266 12.46 20.42 -12.96
N ASP A 267 12.95 21.49 -12.36
CA ASP A 267 13.90 21.40 -11.24
C ASP A 267 13.05 21.14 -9.98
N LEU A 268 12.75 19.88 -9.73
CA LEU A 268 11.81 19.46 -8.69
C LEU A 268 12.51 19.35 -7.34
N GLY A 269 11.95 20.03 -6.33
CA GLY A 269 12.37 19.87 -4.95
C GLY A 269 11.40 18.95 -4.21
N ILE A 270 11.91 18.28 -3.21
CA ILE A 270 11.12 17.38 -2.37
C ILE A 270 11.42 17.72 -0.92
N SER A 271 10.39 17.81 -0.10
CA SER A 271 10.54 18.21 1.29
C SER A 271 9.64 17.37 2.17
N SER A 272 9.91 17.38 3.46
CA SER A 272 8.99 16.82 4.44
C SER A 272 7.71 17.66 4.48
N MET A 273 6.66 17.07 5.02
CA MET A 273 5.37 17.77 5.13
C MET A 273 5.43 18.90 6.13
N PRO A 274 4.75 20.01 5.87
CA PRO A 274 4.66 21.09 6.87
C PRO A 274 4.02 20.58 8.16
N VAL A 275 4.51 21.15 9.26
CA VAL A 275 3.98 20.84 10.60
C VAL A 275 2.76 21.72 10.86
N ILE A 276 1.71 21.12 11.37
CA ILE A 276 0.51 21.87 11.75
C ILE A 276 0.80 22.59 13.07
N ASP A 277 0.70 23.90 13.06
CA ASP A 277 1.14 24.70 14.19
C ASP A 277 0.36 24.36 15.46
N GLU A 278 -0.93 24.09 15.34
CA GLU A 278 -1.79 23.81 16.50
C GLU A 278 -1.46 22.52 17.21
N SER A 279 -1.07 21.49 16.48
CA SER A 279 -0.81 20.16 17.05
C SER A 279 0.65 19.80 17.23
N UNK A 280 1.49 20.45 16.17
CA UNK A 280 2.75 20.13 16.25
C UNK A 280 3.12 18.95 15.62
N ILE A 281 2.08 18.37 14.95
CA ILE A 281 2.21 17.15 14.18
C ILE A 281 2.25 17.53 12.71
N PRO A 282 3.11 16.93 11.91
CA PRO A 282 3.09 17.21 10.46
C PRO A 282 1.79 16.73 9.82
N ILE A 283 1.45 17.30 8.67
CA ILE A 283 0.49 16.64 7.78
C ILE A 283 1.00 15.21 7.61
N SER A 284 0.18 14.22 7.92
CA SER A 284 0.63 12.83 8.11
C SER A 284 -0.06 11.91 7.09
N PRO A 285 0.53 11.74 5.90
CA PRO A 285 -0.14 10.96 4.85
C PRO A 285 -0.21 9.48 5.18
N TYR A 286 -1.02 8.77 4.40
CA TYR A 286 -1.04 7.31 4.46
C TYR A 286 0.27 6.73 3.95
N MET A 287 0.64 5.58 4.49
CA MET A 287 1.69 4.74 3.93
C MET A 287 1.06 3.53 3.26
N GLY A 288 1.50 3.22 2.05
CA GLY A 288 1.17 1.98 1.38
C GLY A 288 2.39 1.07 1.35
N VAL A 289 2.20 -0.20 1.70
CA VAL A 289 3.30 -1.16 1.76
C VAL A 289 3.02 -2.30 0.79
N GLN A 290 3.94 -2.49 -0.15
CA GLN A 290 3.89 -3.61 -1.08
C GLN A 290 4.67 -4.75 -0.46
N GLY A 291 4.09 -5.94 -0.45
CA GLY A 291 4.76 -7.07 0.16
C GLY A 291 4.18 -8.39 -0.29
N VAL A 292 4.75 -9.45 0.26
CA VAL A 292 4.41 -10.81 -0.14
C VAL A 292 3.58 -11.45 0.96
N GLN A 293 2.43 -12.00 0.56
CA GLN A 293 1.54 -12.75 1.44
C GLN A 293 1.60 -14.22 1.04
N VAL A 294 1.47 -15.11 2.01
CA VAL A 294 1.64 -16.55 1.82
C VAL A 294 0.29 -17.23 1.96
N LEU A 295 -0.09 -18.00 0.96
CA LEU A 295 -1.33 -18.76 1.04
C LEU A 295 -1.12 -20.02 1.90
N LYS A 296 -2.15 -20.40 2.66
CA LYS A 296 -2.03 -21.48 3.63
C LYS A 296 -1.60 -22.79 3.02
N TYR A 297 -2.16 -23.13 1.86
CA TYR A 297 -1.83 -24.42 1.24
C TYR A 297 -0.33 -24.48 0.92
N ALA A 298 0.22 -23.39 0.39
CA ALA A 298 1.65 -23.37 0.05
C ALA A 298 2.51 -23.48 1.31
N ALA A 299 2.12 -22.76 2.37
CA ALA A 299 2.88 -22.84 3.62
C ALA A 299 2.93 -24.26 4.18
N GLU A 300 1.80 -25.00 4.04
CA GLU A 300 1.70 -26.36 4.55
C GLU A 300 2.38 -27.39 3.66
N ASN A 301 2.33 -27.20 2.35
CA ASN A 301 2.76 -28.24 1.42
C ASN A 301 4.04 -27.94 0.67
N LYS A 302 4.52 -26.70 0.73
CA LYS A 302 5.75 -26.26 0.08
C LYS A 302 6.62 -25.48 1.08
N THR A 303 6.61 -25.90 2.31
CA THR A 303 7.17 -25.14 3.44
C THR A 303 8.61 -24.72 3.19
N ASP A 304 9.46 -25.64 2.77
CA ASP A 304 10.88 -25.33 2.60
C ASP A 304 11.12 -24.32 1.48
N ALA A 305 10.45 -24.50 0.35
CA ALA A 305 10.60 -23.57 -0.77
C ALA A 305 10.05 -22.20 -0.41
N VAL A 306 8.91 -22.15 0.27
CA VAL A 306 8.34 -20.87 0.73
C VAL A 306 9.33 -20.16 1.65
N LYS A 307 9.88 -20.86 2.63
CA LYS A 307 10.85 -20.25 3.55
C LYS A 307 12.08 -19.73 2.81
N LYS A 308 12.57 -20.47 1.81
CA LYS A 308 13.72 -20.02 1.03
C LYS A 308 13.41 -18.70 0.31
N VAL A 309 12.24 -18.63 -0.31
CA VAL A 309 11.85 -17.40 -1.02
C VAL A 309 11.68 -16.24 -0.05
N LEU A 310 11.01 -16.46 1.09
CA LEU A 310 10.84 -15.40 2.08
C LEU A 310 12.19 -14.90 2.61
N ASN A 311 13.10 -15.81 2.92
CA ASN A 311 14.43 -15.42 3.41
C ASN A 311 15.20 -14.64 2.35
N ALA A 312 15.05 -15.01 1.09
CA ALA A 312 15.68 -14.27 -0.02
C ALA A 312 15.11 -12.84 -0.08
N LEU A 313 13.80 -12.71 0.07
CA LEU A 313 13.15 -11.40 0.03
C LEU A 313 13.57 -10.48 1.18
N MET A 314 14.05 -11.06 2.27
CA MET A 314 14.53 -10.27 3.41
C MET A 314 15.95 -9.74 3.21
N GLN A 315 16.66 -10.20 2.18
CA GLN A 315 18.02 -9.74 1.97
C GLN A 315 18.03 -8.34 1.36
N PRO A 316 18.97 -7.49 1.78
CA PRO A 316 18.99 -6.10 1.26
C PRO A 316 19.08 -6.01 -0.26
N GLU A 317 19.75 -6.96 -0.91
CA GLU A 317 19.92 -6.89 -2.37
C GLU A 317 18.60 -6.83 -3.11
N VAL A 318 17.59 -7.55 -2.62
CA VAL A 318 16.27 -7.51 -3.26
C VAL A 318 15.65 -6.13 -3.12
N GLY A 319 15.62 -5.59 -1.91
CA GLY A 319 15.06 -4.28 -1.67
C GLY A 319 15.76 -3.18 -2.46
N ILE A 320 17.10 -3.24 -2.51
CA ILE A 320 17.89 -2.25 -3.26
C ILE A 320 17.52 -2.31 -4.75
N SER A 321 17.48 -3.53 -5.30
CA SER A 321 17.15 -3.72 -6.72
C SER A 321 15.75 -3.22 -7.04
N LEU A 322 14.76 -3.53 -6.18
CA LEU A 322 13.39 -3.14 -6.43
C LEU A 322 13.15 -1.64 -6.22
N ALA A 323 13.86 -1.02 -5.27
CA ALA A 323 13.76 0.43 -5.08
C ALA A 323 14.20 1.15 -6.35
N LYS A 324 15.25 0.66 -6.98
CA LYS A 324 15.80 1.27 -8.19
C LYS A 324 14.78 1.33 -9.32
N VAL A 325 14.00 0.26 -9.51
CA VAL A 325 13.05 0.20 -10.63
C VAL A 325 11.64 0.67 -10.26
N SER A 326 11.27 0.62 -8.97
CA SER A 326 9.93 1.02 -8.55
C SER A 326 9.84 2.50 -8.18
N GLY A 327 10.96 3.10 -7.80
CA GLY A 327 10.96 4.45 -7.24
C GLY A 327 10.43 4.52 -5.82
N CYS A 328 10.23 3.37 -5.17
CA CYS A 328 9.68 3.30 -3.81
C CYS A 328 10.81 3.01 -2.81
N ALA A 329 10.50 3.11 -1.53
CA ALA A 329 11.52 2.98 -0.49
C ALA A 329 11.58 1.54 0.04
N PRO A 330 12.77 0.96 0.17
CA PRO A 330 12.88 -0.40 0.71
C PRO A 330 12.35 -0.52 2.13
N ALA A 331 11.72 -1.64 2.43
CA ALA A 331 11.20 -1.91 3.77
C ALA A 331 12.25 -2.50 4.71
N VAL A 332 13.33 -3.05 4.19
CA VAL A 332 14.40 -3.66 4.99
C VAL A 332 15.40 -2.57 5.39
N GLU A 333 15.61 -2.40 6.70
CA GLU A 333 16.47 -1.32 7.21
C GLU A 333 17.89 -1.36 6.67
N ALA A 334 18.46 -2.55 6.48
CA ALA A 334 19.84 -2.67 6.02
C ALA A 334 20.05 -2.07 4.63
N CYS A 335 18.98 -1.90 3.84
CA CYS A 335 19.10 -1.26 2.52
C CYS A 335 19.63 0.16 2.62
N TYR A 336 19.39 0.82 3.76
CA TYR A 336 19.78 2.23 3.93
C TYR A 336 21.26 2.40 4.28
N GLU A 337 22.02 1.32 4.27
CA GLU A 337 23.48 1.39 4.32
C GLU A 337 24.10 1.46 2.93
N ASN A 338 23.30 1.27 1.90
CA ASN A 338 23.75 1.25 0.51
C ASN A 338 23.86 2.68 -0.04
N ALA A 339 24.99 2.99 -0.70
CA ALA A 339 25.26 4.36 -1.16
C ALA A 339 24.24 4.84 -2.20
N GLU A 340 23.79 3.96 -3.09
CA GLU A 340 22.81 4.34 -4.10
C GLU A 340 21.45 4.67 -3.47
N VAL A 341 21.08 3.93 -2.43
CA VAL A 341 19.81 4.17 -1.73
C VAL A 341 19.83 5.52 -1.03
N ILE A 342 20.89 5.77 -0.25
CA ILE A 342 20.94 7.01 0.52
C ILE A 342 21.18 8.24 -0.34
N SER A 343 21.62 8.07 -1.58
CA SER A 343 21.77 9.21 -2.50
C SER A 343 20.49 9.49 -3.30
N ASP A 344 19.48 8.66 -3.18
CA ASP A 344 18.20 8.86 -3.87
C ASP A 344 17.31 9.74 -3.00
N ASP A 345 17.10 11.00 -3.44
CA ASP A 345 16.39 11.97 -2.62
C ASP A 345 14.91 11.61 -2.40
N VAL A 346 14.28 10.94 -3.36
CA VAL A 346 12.88 10.51 -3.21
C VAL A 346 12.77 9.40 -2.17
N VAL A 347 13.64 8.41 -2.28
CA VAL A 347 13.64 7.27 -1.36
C VAL A 347 13.89 7.77 0.07
N MET A 348 14.89 8.64 0.23
CA MET A 348 15.22 9.13 1.57
C MET A 348 14.13 10.03 2.13
N ALA A 349 13.45 10.82 1.29
CA ALA A 349 12.33 11.62 1.76
C ALA A 349 11.21 10.72 2.27
N MET A 350 10.93 9.63 1.56
CA MET A 350 9.91 8.69 2.02
C MET A 350 10.34 7.99 3.31
N ARG A 351 11.61 7.62 3.41
CA ARG A 351 12.10 6.98 4.64
C ARG A 351 12.00 7.93 5.82
N GLU A 352 12.35 9.19 5.62
CA GLU A 352 12.27 10.20 6.69
C GLU A 352 10.82 10.49 7.07
N THR A 353 9.91 10.49 6.10
CA THR A 353 8.49 10.73 6.35
C THR A 353 7.84 9.56 7.07
N ALA A 354 8.40 8.36 6.95
CA ALA A 354 7.77 7.13 7.42
C ALA A 354 7.29 7.20 8.86
N GLU A 355 8.07 7.86 9.73
CA GLU A 355 7.73 7.93 11.16
C GLU A 355 6.45 8.73 11.42
N ASN A 356 6.06 9.57 10.49
CA ASN A 356 4.88 10.42 10.62
C ASN A 356 3.76 10.01 9.66
N THR A 357 3.84 8.82 9.10
CA THR A 357 2.75 8.29 8.27
C THR A 357 1.81 7.44 9.10
N ILE A 358 0.65 7.19 8.51
CA ILE A 358 -0.34 6.26 9.07
C ILE A 358 -0.51 5.15 8.02
N PRO A 359 -0.30 3.88 8.38
CA PRO A 359 -0.57 2.83 7.40
C PRO A 359 -2.02 2.87 6.95
N MET A 360 -2.26 2.68 5.65
CA MET A 360 -3.64 2.56 5.21
C MET A 360 -4.30 1.44 6.01
N PRO A 361 -5.53 1.66 6.52
CA PRO A 361 -6.21 0.59 7.24
C PRO A 361 -6.39 -0.62 6.32
N ASN A 362 -6.17 -1.80 6.87
CA ASN A 362 -6.22 -3.05 6.10
C ASN A 362 -7.43 -3.92 6.42
N CYS A 363 -8.38 -3.41 7.18
CA CYS A 363 -9.59 -4.15 7.51
C CYS A 363 -10.60 -4.07 6.34
N PRO A 364 -11.48 -5.07 6.22
CA PRO A 364 -12.44 -5.07 5.11
C PRO A 364 -13.34 -3.84 5.07
N GLU A 365 -13.68 -3.31 6.24
CA GLU A 365 -14.58 -2.16 6.34
C GLU A 365 -14.03 -0.91 5.66
N MET A 366 -12.71 -0.82 5.52
CA MET A 366 -12.11 0.37 4.90
C MET A 366 -12.55 0.56 3.45
N ASP A 367 -12.94 -0.50 2.76
CA ASP A 367 -13.42 -0.37 1.38
C ASP A 367 -14.63 0.58 1.29
N ILE A 368 -15.49 0.57 2.32
CA ILE A 368 -16.62 1.51 2.39
C ILE A 368 -16.13 2.94 2.58
N MET A 369 -15.10 3.10 3.39
CA MET A 369 -14.71 4.42 3.89
C MET A 369 -14.15 5.33 2.81
N TRP A 370 -13.55 4.76 1.76
CA TRP A 370 -13.01 5.61 0.69
C TRP A 370 -14.09 6.47 0.06
N THR A 371 -15.25 5.87 -0.23
CA THR A 371 -16.37 6.61 -0.82
C THR A 371 -17.02 7.53 0.19
N VAL A 372 -17.26 7.05 1.42
CA VAL A 372 -17.93 7.88 2.43
C VAL A 372 -17.09 9.12 2.75
N ALA A 373 -15.77 8.94 2.92
CA ALA A 373 -14.91 10.08 3.22
C ALA A 373 -14.81 11.04 2.03
N ALA A 374 -14.75 10.50 0.81
CA ALA A 374 -14.71 11.35 -0.38
C ALA A 374 -15.97 12.20 -0.47
N ASP A 375 -17.14 11.61 -0.23
CA ASP A 375 -18.40 12.36 -0.26
C ASP A 375 -18.41 13.48 0.80
N MET A 376 -17.89 13.18 1.99
CA MET A 376 -17.78 14.19 3.04
C MET A 376 -16.89 15.34 2.61
N LEU A 377 -15.73 15.01 2.05
CA LEU A 377 -14.78 16.04 1.60
C LEU A 377 -15.39 16.91 0.48
N VAL A 378 -16.08 16.28 -0.47
CA VAL A 378 -16.74 17.03 -1.53
C VAL A 378 -17.81 17.97 -0.95
N ASN A 379 -18.61 17.49 -0.01
CA ASN A 379 -19.65 18.32 0.61
C ASN A 379 -19.03 19.53 1.30
N ILE A 380 -17.94 19.34 2.01
CA ILE A 380 -17.29 20.42 2.75
C ILE A 380 -16.52 21.36 1.81
N ASN A 381 -15.67 20.80 0.97
CA ASN A 381 -14.68 21.57 0.24
C ASN A 381 -15.20 22.10 -1.10
N MET A 382 -16.13 21.45 -1.68
CA MET A 382 -16.69 21.85 -2.96
C MET A 382 -18.10 22.39 -2.83
N UNK A 383 -18.80 21.73 -1.92
CA UNK A 383 -19.99 22.08 -1.75
C UNK A 383 -20.20 23.04 -0.85
N GLY A 384 -19.25 23.44 -0.05
CA GLY A 384 -19.34 24.51 0.95
C GLY A 384 -20.31 24.25 2.08
N GLN A 385 -20.65 23.00 2.34
CA GLN A 385 -21.57 22.64 3.39
C GLN A 385 -20.91 22.76 4.77
N ASP A 386 -21.74 22.86 5.81
CA ASP A 386 -21.25 22.98 7.17
C ASP A 386 -20.36 21.80 7.55
N VAL A 387 -19.20 22.10 8.13
CA VAL A 387 -18.22 21.07 8.44
C VAL A 387 -18.74 20.05 9.44
N LYS A 388 -19.24 20.54 10.59
CA LYS A 388 -19.69 19.64 11.65
C LYS A 388 -20.84 18.76 11.17
N GLU A 389 -21.82 19.36 10.50
CA GLU A 389 -22.95 18.58 9.97
C GLU A 389 -22.51 17.55 8.97
N SER A 390 -21.58 17.92 8.09
CA SER A 390 -21.08 16.98 7.08
C SER A 390 -20.33 15.82 7.72
N CYS A 391 -19.53 16.10 8.73
CA CYS A 391 -18.79 15.05 9.45
C CYS A 391 -19.74 14.12 10.19
N GLU A 392 -20.74 14.67 10.85
CA GLU A 392 -21.71 13.86 11.59
C GLU A 392 -22.55 13.00 10.66
N ALA A 393 -22.95 13.55 9.51
CA ALA A 393 -23.71 12.78 8.53
C ALA A 393 -22.88 11.65 7.95
N ALA A 394 -21.60 11.92 7.66
CA ALA A 394 -20.71 10.90 7.13
C ALA A 394 -20.48 9.78 8.14
N GLN A 395 -20.30 10.15 9.41
CA GLN A 395 -20.13 9.17 10.48
C GLN A 395 -21.33 8.24 10.56
N LYS A 396 -22.51 8.81 10.54
CA LYS A 396 -23.76 8.04 10.61
C LYS A 396 -23.90 7.13 9.40
N ASN A 397 -23.63 7.64 8.22
CA ASN A 397 -23.70 6.86 6.98
C ASN A 397 -22.72 5.71 7.03
N ALA A 398 -21.52 5.93 7.48
CA ALA A 398 -20.51 4.87 7.59
C ALA A 398 -20.94 3.77 8.56
N UNK A 399 -21.30 4.18 9.46
CA UNK A 399 -21.67 3.28 10.42
C UNK A 399 -22.72 2.45 9.98
N GLU A 400 -23.73 2.92 9.26
CA GLU A 400 -24.87 2.20 8.72
C GLU A 400 -24.43 1.21 7.64
N LEU A 401 -23.56 1.65 6.76
CA LEU A 401 -23.05 0.78 5.68
C LEU A 401 -22.22 -0.37 6.24
N ILE A 402 -21.45 -0.12 7.29
CA ILE A 402 -20.64 -1.18 7.90
C ILE A 402 -21.57 -2.23 8.52
N ARG A 403 -22.62 -1.80 9.19
CA ARG A 403 -23.59 -2.71 9.79
C ARG A 403 -24.20 -3.62 8.71
N LYS A 404 -24.46 -3.07 7.53
CA LYS A 404 -25.04 -3.86 6.43
C LYS A 404 -24.07 -4.87 5.84
N MET A 405 -22.76 -4.68 6.01
CA MET A 405 -21.79 -5.69 5.58
C MET A 405 -21.87 -6.96 6.40
N GLN A 406 -22.31 -6.85 7.64
CA GLN A 406 -22.37 -7.98 8.56
C GLN A 406 -23.71 -8.70 8.37
#